data_531b8e6b5ee2dff4ad49e1ac275370d1
#
_entry.id   531b8e6b5ee2dff4ad49e1ac275370d1
#
_cell.length_a   1.000
_cell.length_b   1.000
_cell.length_c   1.000
_cell.angle_alpha   90.00
_cell.angle_beta   90.00
_cell.angle_gamma   90.00
#
_symmetry.space_group_name_H-M   'P 1'
#
loop_
_entity.id
_entity.type
_entity.pdbx_description
1 polymer ?
#
loop_
_entity_poly.entity_id
_entity_poly.type
_entity_poly.pdbx_seq_one_letter_code
_entity_poly.pdbx_strand_id
1 'polypeptide(L)'
;MSELEQAHVSPQLKWSDYVFICLLCINLIGVILLGRNIYIQGDKLEQARKNAELVVAWADGVDEDMDAGKPISPPKCTPATDKDLKTAKFLPNTWGECLADLFGPKGQFPEISNTFVKDGPTWVKKCDREHFESKGALLFERLQPGPAAGSHVVSELRDTDVLLSGMEFRINLCDRGFRLIKIGEAKL
;
A
#
# COMPACT_ATOMS: atom_id res chain seq x y z
N MET A 1 70.98 -32.10 -3.89
CA MET A 1 69.96 -31.32 -3.09
C MET A 1 70.13 -29.92 -3.61
N SER A 2 69.25 -29.51 -4.53
CA SER A 2 69.22 -28.16 -5.10
C SER A 2 68.01 -27.46 -4.51
N GLU A 3 68.26 -26.47 -3.65
CA GLU A 3 67.24 -25.57 -3.10
C GLU A 3 66.70 -24.73 -4.27
N LEU A 4 65.48 -24.94 -4.57
CA LEU A 4 64.69 -24.03 -5.40
C LEU A 4 64.36 -22.79 -4.55
N GLU A 5 65.21 -21.79 -4.65
CA GLU A 5 65.00 -20.43 -4.16
C GLU A 5 63.88 -19.81 -4.98
N GLN A 6 62.66 -19.90 -4.46
CA GLN A 6 61.49 -19.19 -5.03
C GLN A 6 61.69 -17.70 -4.79
N ALA A 7 62.20 -17.02 -5.78
CA ALA A 7 62.25 -15.56 -5.82
C ALA A 7 60.80 -15.02 -5.73
N HIS A 8 60.43 -14.54 -4.58
CA HIS A 8 59.19 -13.85 -4.32
C HIS A 8 59.22 -12.48 -5.02
N VAL A 9 58.92 -12.47 -6.31
CA VAL A 9 58.77 -11.23 -7.08
C VAL A 9 57.50 -10.56 -6.62
N SER A 10 57.61 -9.64 -5.68
CA SER A 10 56.48 -8.76 -5.31
C SER A 10 56.13 -7.88 -6.54
N PRO A 11 54.94 -8.00 -7.11
CA PRO A 11 54.55 -7.18 -8.25
C PRO A 11 54.51 -5.69 -7.81
N GLN A 12 55.46 -4.90 -8.33
CA GLN A 12 55.41 -3.45 -8.12
C GLN A 12 54.26 -2.89 -8.96
N LEU A 13 53.18 -2.52 -8.27
CA LEU A 13 52.02 -1.85 -8.89
C LEU A 13 52.49 -0.50 -9.47
N LYS A 14 52.16 -0.24 -10.73
CA LYS A 14 52.37 1.04 -11.38
C LYS A 14 51.30 2.05 -10.90
N TRP A 15 51.57 3.32 -10.98
CA TRP A 15 50.64 4.38 -10.65
C TRP A 15 49.26 4.22 -11.37
N SER A 16 49.26 3.76 -12.62
CA SER A 16 48.05 3.43 -13.39
C SER A 16 47.20 2.37 -12.74
N ASP A 17 47.81 1.39 -12.06
CA ASP A 17 47.07 0.30 -11.40
C ASP A 17 46.31 0.81 -10.17
N TYR A 18 46.92 1.75 -9.43
CA TYR A 18 46.21 2.41 -8.30
C TYR A 18 45.03 3.24 -8.77
N VAL A 19 45.18 4.00 -9.86
CA VAL A 19 44.06 4.77 -10.45
C VAL A 19 42.94 3.83 -10.88
N PHE A 20 43.28 2.73 -11.54
CA PHE A 20 42.31 1.73 -11.99
C PHE A 20 41.60 1.08 -10.82
N ILE A 21 42.30 0.69 -9.76
CA ILE A 21 41.73 0.10 -8.54
C ILE A 21 40.76 1.14 -7.85
N CYS A 22 41.18 2.39 -7.74
CA CYS A 22 40.32 3.45 -7.18
C CYS A 22 39.02 3.61 -7.97
N LEU A 23 39.07 3.63 -9.30
CA LEU A 23 37.90 3.71 -10.17
C LEU A 23 37.01 2.50 -10.01
N LEU A 24 37.54 1.30 -9.89
CA LEU A 24 36.76 0.09 -9.60
C LEU A 24 36.08 0.15 -8.24
N CYS A 25 36.77 0.62 -7.21
CA CYS A 25 36.22 0.78 -5.88
C CYS A 25 35.08 1.79 -5.86
N ILE A 26 35.24 2.93 -6.55
CA ILE A 26 34.19 3.96 -6.65
C ILE A 26 32.95 3.39 -7.36
N ASN A 27 33.14 2.68 -8.46
CA ASN A 27 32.03 2.03 -9.17
C ASN A 27 31.32 0.98 -8.29
N LEU A 28 32.07 0.15 -7.57
CA LEU A 28 31.53 -0.88 -6.68
C LEU A 28 30.69 -0.24 -5.54
N ILE A 29 31.22 0.81 -4.93
CA ILE A 29 30.49 1.56 -3.89
C ILE A 29 29.20 2.15 -4.48
N GLY A 30 29.27 2.75 -5.67
CA GLY A 30 28.11 3.28 -6.39
C GLY A 30 27.03 2.22 -6.61
N VAL A 31 27.40 1.05 -7.09
CA VAL A 31 26.47 -0.08 -7.31
C VAL A 31 25.85 -0.56 -6.00
N ILE A 32 26.64 -0.69 -4.94
CA ILE A 32 26.14 -1.11 -3.62
C ILE A 32 25.11 -0.10 -3.05
N LEU A 33 25.42 1.19 -3.13
CA LEU A 33 24.53 2.25 -2.63
C LEU A 33 23.23 2.32 -3.41
N LEU A 34 23.29 2.22 -4.73
CA LEU A 34 22.10 2.19 -5.59
C LEU A 34 21.28 0.92 -5.35
N GLY A 35 21.92 -0.24 -5.30
CA GLY A 35 21.26 -1.51 -5.05
C GLY A 35 20.53 -1.54 -3.70
N ARG A 36 21.19 -1.03 -2.64
CA ARG A 36 20.57 -0.93 -1.33
C ARG A 36 19.33 -0.05 -1.34
N ASN A 37 19.38 1.09 -2.02
CA ASN A 37 18.23 1.99 -2.10
C ASN A 37 17.04 1.36 -2.84
N ILE A 38 17.30 0.67 -3.95
CA ILE A 38 16.27 -0.05 -4.72
C ILE A 38 15.66 -1.16 -3.86
N TYR A 39 16.49 -1.92 -3.15
CA TYR A 39 16.04 -3.01 -2.29
C TYR A 39 15.12 -2.53 -1.17
N ILE A 40 15.54 -1.49 -0.41
CA ILE A 40 14.72 -0.91 0.67
C ILE A 40 13.38 -0.40 0.16
N GLN A 41 13.35 0.12 -1.06
CA GLN A 41 12.10 0.63 -1.64
C GLN A 41 11.20 -0.47 -2.15
N GLY A 42 11.77 -1.55 -2.68
CA GLY A 42 11.03 -2.76 -3.02
C GLY A 42 10.34 -3.38 -1.79
N ASP A 43 11.06 -3.48 -0.68
CA ASP A 43 10.54 -4.00 0.58
C ASP A 43 9.38 -3.14 1.13
N LYS A 44 9.52 -1.82 1.09
CA LYS A 44 8.43 -0.90 1.48
C LYS A 44 7.18 -1.04 0.62
N LEU A 45 7.35 -1.21 -0.68
CA LEU A 45 6.24 -1.42 -1.61
C LEU A 45 5.53 -2.74 -1.33
N GLU A 46 6.28 -3.80 -1.10
CA GLU A 46 5.76 -5.11 -0.76
C GLU A 46 4.99 -5.09 0.57
N GLN A 47 5.53 -4.40 1.58
CA GLN A 47 4.84 -4.21 2.85
C GLN A 47 3.53 -3.43 2.68
N ALA A 48 3.55 -2.34 1.92
CA ALA A 48 2.35 -1.56 1.63
C ALA A 48 1.29 -2.38 0.89
N ARG A 49 1.72 -3.23 -0.04
CA ARG A 49 0.84 -4.15 -0.76
C ARG A 49 0.20 -5.17 0.18
N LYS A 50 0.97 -5.80 1.06
CA LYS A 50 0.45 -6.73 2.07
C LYS A 50 -0.57 -6.07 2.99
N ASN A 51 -0.30 -4.84 3.42
CA ASN A 51 -1.24 -4.06 4.20
C ASN A 51 -2.58 -3.85 3.46
N ALA A 52 -2.51 -3.52 2.16
CA ALA A 52 -3.70 -3.35 1.34
C ALA A 52 -4.45 -4.67 1.12
N GLU A 53 -3.75 -5.78 0.92
CA GLU A 53 -4.35 -7.12 0.78
C GLU A 53 -5.10 -7.55 2.04
N LEU A 54 -4.62 -7.18 3.24
CA LEU A 54 -5.35 -7.40 4.49
C LEU A 54 -6.69 -6.66 4.52
N VAL A 55 -6.72 -5.43 3.99
CA VAL A 55 -7.98 -4.65 3.92
C VAL A 55 -8.94 -5.24 2.91
N VAL A 56 -8.45 -5.73 1.77
CA VAL A 56 -9.28 -6.46 0.79
C VAL A 56 -9.90 -7.70 1.44
N ALA A 57 -9.08 -8.53 2.07
CA ALA A 57 -9.55 -9.76 2.72
C ALA A 57 -10.57 -9.48 3.85
N TRP A 58 -10.38 -8.37 4.58
CA TRP A 58 -11.36 -7.94 5.57
C TRP A 58 -12.69 -7.55 4.93
N ALA A 59 -12.67 -6.80 3.84
CA ALA A 59 -13.89 -6.35 3.17
C ALA A 59 -14.68 -7.52 2.56
N ASP A 60 -14.00 -8.49 1.97
CA ASP A 60 -14.62 -9.73 1.49
C ASP A 60 -15.26 -10.51 2.65
N GLY A 61 -14.61 -10.52 3.83
CA GLY A 61 -15.16 -11.13 5.05
C GLY A 61 -16.40 -10.41 5.59
N VAL A 62 -16.53 -9.10 5.37
CA VAL A 62 -17.73 -8.33 5.76
C VAL A 62 -18.96 -8.79 4.98
N ASP A 63 -18.85 -9.00 3.67
CA ASP A 63 -19.95 -9.50 2.83
C ASP A 63 -20.40 -10.89 3.32
N GLU A 64 -19.47 -11.79 3.61
CA GLU A 64 -19.74 -13.13 4.15
C GLU A 64 -20.41 -13.09 5.53
N ASP A 65 -19.94 -12.24 6.43
CA ASP A 65 -20.51 -12.10 7.78
C ASP A 65 -21.90 -11.48 7.76
N MET A 66 -22.17 -10.54 6.85
CA MET A 66 -23.49 -9.99 6.62
C MET A 66 -24.48 -11.07 6.15
N ASP A 67 -24.11 -11.86 5.19
CA ASP A 67 -24.93 -12.96 4.68
C ASP A 67 -25.23 -14.02 5.76
N ALA A 68 -24.25 -14.23 6.66
CA ALA A 68 -24.41 -15.12 7.81
C ALA A 68 -25.14 -14.49 9.00
N GLY A 69 -25.51 -13.21 8.92
CA GLY A 69 -26.19 -12.47 10.02
C GLY A 69 -25.29 -12.26 11.24
N LYS A 70 -23.97 -12.27 11.08
CA LYS A 70 -23.01 -12.00 12.16
C LYS A 70 -22.75 -10.52 12.35
N PRO A 71 -22.33 -10.11 13.54
CA PRO A 71 -21.95 -8.71 13.78
C PRO A 71 -20.65 -8.37 13.02
N ILE A 72 -20.68 -7.22 12.32
CA ILE A 72 -19.51 -6.70 11.61
C ILE A 72 -18.56 -6.03 12.59
N SER A 73 -17.26 -6.27 12.41
CA SER A 73 -16.19 -5.62 13.15
C SER A 73 -15.27 -4.85 12.20
N PRO A 74 -15.00 -3.55 12.45
CA PRO A 74 -15.55 -2.70 13.53
C PRO A 74 -16.99 -2.29 13.25
N PRO A 75 -17.79 -1.97 14.28
CA PRO A 75 -19.23 -1.70 14.14
C PRO A 75 -19.57 -0.52 13.21
N LYS A 76 -18.68 0.48 13.13
CA LYS A 76 -18.84 1.63 12.23
C LYS A 76 -18.70 1.28 10.75
N CYS A 77 -18.21 0.09 10.45
CA CYS A 77 -18.11 -0.44 9.08
C CYS A 77 -19.32 -1.31 8.68
N THR A 78 -20.37 -1.37 9.51
CA THR A 78 -21.59 -2.10 9.15
C THR A 78 -22.36 -1.35 8.07
N PRO A 79 -22.52 -1.93 6.85
CA PRO A 79 -23.27 -1.31 5.78
C PRO A 79 -24.78 -1.27 6.08
N ALA A 80 -25.46 -0.23 5.58
CA ALA A 80 -26.90 -0.13 5.65
C ALA A 80 -27.55 -0.96 4.54
N THR A 81 -28.61 -1.67 4.89
CA THR A 81 -29.44 -2.38 3.91
C THR A 81 -30.53 -1.43 3.36
N ASP A 82 -31.10 -1.76 2.21
CA ASP A 82 -32.25 -1.03 1.63
C ASP A 82 -33.42 -0.91 2.61
N LYS A 83 -33.57 -1.87 3.52
CA LYS A 83 -34.61 -1.88 4.54
C LYS A 83 -34.33 -0.84 5.62
N ASP A 84 -33.07 -0.69 6.02
CA ASP A 84 -32.64 0.30 7.01
C ASP A 84 -32.85 1.72 6.51
N LEU A 85 -32.54 1.97 5.26
CA LEU A 85 -32.74 3.27 4.61
C LEU A 85 -34.23 3.67 4.53
N LYS A 86 -35.13 2.72 4.36
CA LYS A 86 -36.59 2.97 4.28
C LYS A 86 -37.23 3.24 5.64
N THR A 87 -36.65 2.76 6.74
CA THR A 87 -37.23 2.87 8.05
C THR A 87 -36.89 4.16 8.79
N ALA A 88 -36.00 5.01 8.26
CA ALA A 88 -35.60 6.34 8.77
C ALA A 88 -35.19 6.38 10.27
N LYS A 89 -35.05 5.23 10.93
CA LYS A 89 -34.73 5.13 12.36
C LYS A 89 -33.22 5.07 12.64
N PHE A 90 -32.40 4.90 11.61
CA PHE A 90 -30.97 4.76 11.73
C PHE A 90 -30.26 5.83 10.90
N LEU A 91 -29.31 6.52 11.50
CA LEU A 91 -28.28 7.24 10.75
C LEU A 91 -27.28 6.18 10.27
N PRO A 92 -27.20 5.93 8.96
CA PRO A 92 -26.27 4.94 8.43
C PRO A 92 -24.84 5.39 8.68
N ASN A 93 -23.96 4.44 8.90
CA ASN A 93 -22.52 4.70 9.02
C ASN A 93 -21.98 5.30 7.72
N THR A 94 -20.99 6.17 7.87
CA THR A 94 -20.30 6.76 6.72
C THR A 94 -18.95 6.10 6.49
N TRP A 95 -18.43 6.24 5.27
CA TRP A 95 -17.12 5.71 4.90
C TRP A 95 -16.02 6.30 5.80
N GLY A 96 -16.05 7.60 6.09
CA GLY A 96 -15.05 8.23 6.96
C GLY A 96 -15.08 7.70 8.39
N GLU A 97 -16.26 7.41 8.95
CA GLU A 97 -16.36 6.78 10.28
C GLU A 97 -15.80 5.36 10.27
N CYS A 98 -16.07 4.58 9.22
CA CYS A 98 -15.51 3.24 9.06
C CYS A 98 -13.99 3.29 8.96
N LEU A 99 -13.42 4.14 8.10
CA LEU A 99 -11.96 4.28 7.97
C LEU A 99 -11.30 4.71 9.29
N ALA A 100 -11.93 5.59 10.05
CA ALA A 100 -11.42 6.00 11.35
C ALA A 100 -11.39 4.83 12.35
N ASP A 101 -12.39 3.96 12.31
CA ASP A 101 -12.45 2.77 13.15
C ASP A 101 -11.54 1.64 12.63
N LEU A 102 -11.32 1.53 11.32
CA LEU A 102 -10.41 0.54 10.75
C LEU A 102 -8.95 0.84 11.11
N PHE A 103 -8.51 2.08 10.90
CA PHE A 103 -7.12 2.49 11.02
C PHE A 103 -6.82 3.31 12.27
N GLY A 104 -7.81 3.49 13.14
CA GLY A 104 -7.63 4.19 14.41
C GLY A 104 -6.78 3.39 15.41
N PRO A 105 -6.32 4.02 16.50
CA PRO A 105 -5.45 3.36 17.50
C PRO A 105 -6.09 2.15 18.20
N LYS A 106 -7.40 2.03 18.15
CA LYS A 106 -8.18 0.90 18.68
C LYS A 106 -8.95 0.18 17.57
N GLY A 107 -8.57 0.41 16.31
CA GLY A 107 -9.25 -0.14 15.14
C GLY A 107 -8.90 -1.59 14.87
N GLN A 108 -9.41 -2.07 13.75
CA GLN A 108 -9.15 -3.43 13.27
C GLN A 108 -7.68 -3.62 12.84
N PHE A 109 -7.05 -2.56 12.32
CA PHE A 109 -5.69 -2.59 11.78
C PHE A 109 -4.82 -1.46 12.36
N PRO A 110 -4.59 -1.44 13.67
CA PRO A 110 -3.80 -0.38 14.30
C PRO A 110 -2.31 -0.43 13.89
N GLU A 111 -1.83 -1.59 13.41
CA GLU A 111 -0.48 -1.81 12.94
C GLU A 111 -0.24 -1.34 11.49
N ILE A 112 -1.31 -1.15 10.70
CA ILE A 112 -1.17 -0.66 9.34
C ILE A 112 -0.79 0.82 9.38
N SER A 113 0.40 1.10 8.89
CA SER A 113 0.95 2.45 8.81
C SER A 113 1.50 2.73 7.41
N ASN A 114 1.69 4.00 7.09
CA ASN A 114 2.33 4.40 5.85
C ASN A 114 3.80 3.94 5.83
N THR A 115 4.15 3.08 4.87
CA THR A 115 5.48 2.47 4.78
C THR A 115 6.54 3.38 4.15
N PHE A 116 6.12 4.41 3.39
CA PHE A 116 7.02 5.33 2.69
C PHE A 116 7.29 6.59 3.49
N VAL A 117 6.28 7.12 4.16
CA VAL A 117 6.35 8.36 4.92
C VAL A 117 6.13 8.06 6.40
N LYS A 118 7.17 8.30 7.20
CA LYS A 118 7.07 8.12 8.66
C LYS A 118 5.98 9.05 9.21
N ASP A 119 5.09 8.50 10.01
CA ASP A 119 3.93 9.19 10.57
C ASP A 119 2.98 9.80 9.52
N GLY A 120 3.09 9.33 8.26
CA GLY A 120 2.19 9.70 7.18
C GLY A 120 0.81 9.01 7.30
N PRO A 121 -0.21 9.54 6.62
CA PRO A 121 -1.55 8.98 6.65
C PRO A 121 -1.57 7.57 6.07
N THR A 122 -2.36 6.68 6.69
CA THR A 122 -2.56 5.31 6.18
C THR A 122 -3.39 5.31 4.91
N TRP A 123 -4.32 6.24 4.80
CA TRP A 123 -5.18 6.41 3.63
C TRP A 123 -5.30 7.88 3.24
N VAL A 124 -5.60 8.13 1.97
CA VAL A 124 -5.74 9.49 1.40
C VAL A 124 -6.85 9.50 0.35
N LYS A 125 -7.38 10.70 0.08
CA LYS A 125 -8.37 10.92 -0.97
C LYS A 125 -7.73 11.05 -2.36
N LYS A 126 -6.51 11.56 -2.43
CA LYS A 126 -5.79 11.79 -3.68
C LYS A 126 -4.35 11.32 -3.58
N CYS A 127 -3.88 10.77 -4.67
CA CYS A 127 -2.49 10.41 -4.87
C CYS A 127 -1.87 11.42 -5.83
N ASP A 128 -1.31 12.50 -5.32
CA ASP A 128 -0.73 13.54 -6.14
C ASP A 128 0.59 14.10 -5.55
N ARG A 129 1.30 14.88 -6.35
CA ARG A 129 2.61 15.43 -5.99
C ARG A 129 2.53 16.61 -5.01
N GLU A 130 1.40 17.25 -4.90
CA GLU A 130 1.18 18.38 -3.99
C GLU A 130 1.08 17.88 -2.55
N HIS A 131 0.68 16.62 -2.37
CA HIS A 131 0.55 15.94 -1.10
C HIS A 131 1.60 14.84 -0.96
N PHE A 132 2.84 15.22 -0.62
CA PHE A 132 3.96 14.29 -0.50
C PHE A 132 3.66 13.11 0.46
N GLU A 133 2.88 13.35 1.49
CA GLU A 133 2.43 12.36 2.49
C GLU A 133 1.53 11.28 1.91
N SER A 134 0.99 11.48 0.70
CA SER A 134 0.14 10.49 0.02
C SER A 134 0.91 9.25 -0.45
N LYS A 135 2.26 9.33 -0.55
CA LYS A 135 3.08 8.17 -0.91
C LYS A 135 2.93 7.05 0.10
N GLY A 136 2.64 5.86 -0.39
CA GLY A 136 2.46 4.67 0.44
C GLY A 136 1.12 4.59 1.16
N ALA A 137 0.25 5.57 0.97
CA ALA A 137 -1.09 5.56 1.51
C ALA A 137 -2.05 4.78 0.61
N LEU A 138 -3.09 4.23 1.21
CA LEU A 138 -4.20 3.59 0.52
C LEU A 138 -5.16 4.64 -0.02
N LEU A 139 -5.76 4.35 -1.16
CA LEU A 139 -6.79 5.18 -1.77
C LEU A 139 -7.96 4.28 -2.17
N PHE A 140 -9.16 4.69 -1.79
CA PHE A 140 -10.38 3.94 -2.03
C PHE A 140 -11.22 4.64 -3.09
N GLU A 141 -11.66 3.88 -4.08
CA GLU A 141 -12.52 4.35 -5.17
C GLU A 141 -13.77 3.50 -5.23
N ARG A 142 -14.92 4.14 -5.37
CA ARG A 142 -16.19 3.44 -5.58
C ARG A 142 -16.31 2.96 -7.01
N LEU A 143 -16.71 1.71 -7.20
CA LEU A 143 -17.07 1.13 -8.47
C LEU A 143 -18.60 1.23 -8.65
N GLN A 144 -19.01 1.79 -9.76
CA GLN A 144 -20.41 1.87 -10.15
C GLN A 144 -20.60 1.17 -11.48
N PRO A 145 -21.75 0.50 -11.72
CA PRO A 145 -22.04 -0.08 -13.02
C PRO A 145 -21.91 0.98 -14.11
N GLY A 146 -21.14 0.68 -15.13
CA GLY A 146 -20.97 1.56 -16.29
C GLY A 146 -22.05 1.33 -17.36
N PRO A 147 -22.07 2.16 -18.40
CA PRO A 147 -23.08 2.09 -19.46
C PRO A 147 -22.96 0.84 -20.35
N ALA A 148 -21.78 0.21 -20.40
CA ALA A 148 -21.58 -1.03 -21.14
C ALA A 148 -21.58 -2.23 -20.17
N ALA A 149 -22.11 -3.36 -20.62
CA ALA A 149 -22.14 -4.58 -19.82
C ALA A 149 -20.73 -4.96 -19.33
N GLY A 150 -20.56 -5.11 -18.03
CA GLY A 150 -19.29 -5.44 -17.39
C GLY A 150 -18.30 -4.27 -17.28
N SER A 151 -18.69 -3.05 -17.68
CA SER A 151 -17.86 -1.86 -17.41
C SER A 151 -18.20 -1.26 -16.04
N HIS A 152 -17.18 -0.64 -15.42
CA HIS A 152 -17.34 0.11 -14.18
C HIS A 152 -16.92 1.56 -14.39
N VAL A 153 -17.69 2.47 -13.82
CA VAL A 153 -17.30 3.87 -13.65
C VAL A 153 -16.67 4.01 -12.27
N VAL A 154 -15.47 4.54 -12.25
CA VAL A 154 -14.71 4.76 -11.02
C VAL A 154 -14.99 6.17 -10.52
N SER A 155 -15.35 6.30 -9.26
CA SER A 155 -15.58 7.59 -8.61
C SER A 155 -14.86 7.66 -7.27
N GLU A 156 -14.51 8.87 -6.85
CA GLU A 156 -13.94 9.10 -5.52
C GLU A 156 -14.94 8.66 -4.44
N LEU A 157 -14.46 7.91 -3.46
CA LEU A 157 -15.22 7.55 -2.28
C LEU A 157 -15.00 8.61 -1.20
N ARG A 158 -16.06 9.33 -0.84
CA ARG A 158 -16.00 10.46 0.09
C ARG A 158 -16.26 10.01 1.52
N ASP A 159 -15.70 10.71 2.49
CA ASP A 159 -15.91 10.41 3.92
C ASP A 159 -17.39 10.44 4.32
N THR A 160 -18.20 11.27 3.63
CA THR A 160 -19.63 11.40 3.86
C THR A 160 -20.49 10.39 3.12
N ASP A 161 -19.89 9.57 2.26
CA ASP A 161 -20.63 8.55 1.53
C ASP A 161 -21.13 7.48 2.52
N VAL A 162 -22.41 7.16 2.40
CA VAL A 162 -23.04 6.13 3.21
C VAL A 162 -22.54 4.75 2.78
N LEU A 163 -22.24 3.92 3.76
CA LEU A 163 -21.92 2.51 3.52
C LEU A 163 -23.19 1.76 3.16
N LEU A 164 -23.24 1.17 2.00
CA LEU A 164 -24.38 0.40 1.49
C LEU A 164 -23.98 -1.07 1.29
N SER A 165 -24.87 -1.95 1.65
CA SER A 165 -24.73 -3.38 1.30
C SER A 165 -24.68 -3.54 -0.22
N GLY A 166 -23.71 -4.32 -0.70
CA GLY A 166 -23.46 -4.50 -2.11
C GLY A 166 -22.64 -3.39 -2.77
N MET A 167 -22.10 -2.45 -1.99
CA MET A 167 -21.21 -1.42 -2.52
C MET A 167 -19.86 -2.01 -2.91
N GLU A 168 -19.53 -1.88 -4.19
CA GLU A 168 -18.24 -2.31 -4.71
C GLU A 168 -17.23 -1.16 -4.67
N PHE A 169 -16.00 -1.46 -4.29
CA PHE A 169 -14.93 -0.49 -4.26
C PHE A 169 -13.59 -1.10 -4.62
N ARG A 170 -12.69 -0.23 -5.08
CA ARG A 170 -11.32 -0.57 -5.46
C ARG A 170 -10.36 0.00 -4.43
N ILE A 171 -9.39 -0.78 -4.05
CA ILE A 171 -8.28 -0.38 -3.18
C ILE A 171 -7.04 -0.20 -4.05
N ASN A 172 -6.52 1.01 -4.03
CA ASN A 172 -5.29 1.37 -4.71
C ASN A 172 -4.22 1.76 -3.68
N LEU A 173 -2.97 1.59 -4.06
CA LEU A 173 -1.82 2.09 -3.35
C LEU A 173 -1.22 3.26 -4.11
N CYS A 174 -0.97 4.37 -3.44
CA CYS A 174 -0.22 5.49 -3.99
C CYS A 174 1.28 5.17 -3.99
N ASP A 175 1.88 4.95 -5.15
CA ASP A 175 3.30 4.60 -5.25
C ASP A 175 4.21 5.83 -4.97
N ARG A 176 5.50 5.59 -4.98
CA ARG A 176 6.52 6.64 -4.84
C ARG A 176 6.46 7.69 -5.95
N GLY A 177 6.03 7.32 -7.13
CA GLY A 177 5.91 8.18 -8.31
C GLY A 177 4.56 8.90 -8.40
N PHE A 178 3.71 8.78 -7.36
CA PHE A 178 2.32 9.26 -7.36
C PHE A 178 1.46 8.64 -8.46
N ARG A 179 1.66 7.34 -8.71
CA ARG A 179 0.79 6.54 -9.53
C ARG A 179 -0.04 5.62 -8.64
N LEU A 180 -1.28 5.38 -9.07
CA LEU A 180 -2.15 4.43 -8.42
C LEU A 180 -1.80 3.02 -8.90
N ILE A 181 -1.48 2.15 -7.95
CA ILE A 181 -1.32 0.72 -8.18
C ILE A 181 -2.57 0.04 -7.64
N LYS A 182 -3.37 -0.55 -8.51
CA LYS A 182 -4.52 -1.35 -8.10
C LYS A 182 -4.03 -2.57 -7.32
N ILE A 183 -4.56 -2.77 -6.11
CA ILE A 183 -4.27 -3.93 -5.27
C ILE A 183 -5.40 -4.93 -5.34
N GLY A 184 -6.63 -4.48 -5.18
CA GLY A 184 -7.80 -5.35 -5.22
C GLY A 184 -9.09 -4.58 -5.41
N GLU A 185 -10.17 -5.34 -5.55
CA GLU A 185 -11.53 -4.87 -5.52
C GLU A 185 -12.27 -5.72 -4.49
N ALA A 186 -13.18 -5.13 -3.76
CA ALA A 186 -13.94 -5.79 -2.72
C ALA A 186 -15.39 -5.27 -2.73
N LYS A 187 -16.28 -6.01 -2.06
CA LYS A 187 -17.69 -5.70 -1.92
C LYS A 187 -18.07 -5.71 -0.44
N LEU A 188 -18.94 -4.78 -0.04
CA LEU A 188 -19.49 -4.71 1.32
C LEU A 188 -20.91 -5.25 1.34
#